data_bc7412a90e274790e6ebf05692ecba68
#
_entry.id   bc7412a90e274790e6ebf05692ecba68
#
_cell.length_a   1.000
_cell.length_b   1.000
_cell.length_c   1.000
_cell.angle_alpha   90.00
_cell.angle_beta   90.00
_cell.angle_gamma   90.00
#
_symmetry.space_group_name_H-M   'P 1'
#
loop_
_entity.id
_entity.type
_entity.pdbx_description
1 polymer ?
#
loop_
_entity_poly.entity_id
_entity_poly.type
_entity_poly.pdbx_seq_one_letter_code
_entity_poly.pdbx_strand_id
1 'polypeptide(L)'
;MRTILSICIFCFVSFTVSAQSKGTKSNPYILNPTDSTVVWGSYWADLKPALKIKSGEFVRIRTVLTSNPERLQSAGVPAGQVEKELIAVQSVKERGPGGHVLTGPVYIDEAEPGDVLEIKIDSIDLPIPYGYNAIGLSGFLSDEIFDRKMKIIPLDKEKMIGHFSDGIDIPLHPFFGSMGVAPPRAAGKWNSAPPWVHGGNLDNKELTAGCSLFLPVHIKGALFEIGDGHAAQGNGEVDITAIETSLIGKLQFIIHKGKSIQWPRAETATHMITMGCDRDLNTATHIAVREMIKYLMEEKNMSQADAYMLCSVAADVNITQLVDGNVGVHTMLPKSIFIK
;
A
#
# COMPACT_ATOMS: atom_id res chain seq x y z
N MET A 1 -78.71 -26.48 17.04
CA MET A 1 -77.63 -25.53 17.26
C MET A 1 -76.31 -26.26 17.07
N ARG A 2 -75.60 -25.98 15.94
CA ARG A 2 -74.26 -26.53 15.69
C ARG A 2 -73.28 -25.33 15.80
N THR A 3 -72.43 -25.41 16.81
CA THR A 3 -71.38 -24.41 17.07
C THR A 3 -70.19 -24.72 16.17
N ILE A 4 -69.83 -23.79 15.26
CA ILE A 4 -68.64 -23.87 14.39
C ILE A 4 -67.50 -23.24 15.17
N LEU A 5 -66.47 -24.03 15.48
CA LEU A 5 -65.23 -23.56 16.11
C LEU A 5 -64.25 -23.16 14.99
N SER A 6 -64.03 -21.87 14.81
CA SER A 6 -63.00 -21.33 13.87
C SER A 6 -61.63 -21.42 14.53
N ILE A 7 -60.75 -22.24 14.00
CA ILE A 7 -59.34 -22.31 14.40
C ILE A 7 -58.56 -21.30 13.54
N CYS A 8 -58.09 -20.19 14.14
CA CYS A 8 -57.12 -19.29 13.53
C CYS A 8 -55.72 -19.86 13.64
N ILE A 9 -55.14 -20.28 12.52
CA ILE A 9 -53.75 -20.69 12.44
C ILE A 9 -52.90 -19.44 12.29
N PHE A 10 -52.18 -19.07 13.34
CA PHE A 10 -51.15 -18.02 13.29
C PHE A 10 -49.87 -18.63 12.69
N CYS A 11 -49.57 -18.30 11.41
CA CYS A 11 -48.25 -18.56 10.82
C CYS A 11 -47.20 -17.60 11.40
N PHE A 12 -46.36 -18.10 12.30
CA PHE A 12 -45.15 -17.40 12.71
C PHE A 12 -44.12 -17.49 11.57
N VAL A 13 -43.94 -16.40 10.84
CA VAL A 13 -42.81 -16.25 9.91
C VAL A 13 -41.59 -15.89 10.75
N SER A 14 -40.74 -16.85 11.05
CA SER A 14 -39.46 -16.63 11.69
C SER A 14 -38.49 -16.00 10.66
N PHE A 15 -38.27 -14.71 10.76
CA PHE A 15 -37.16 -14.06 10.06
C PHE A 15 -35.85 -14.46 10.73
N THR A 16 -35.13 -15.41 10.16
CA THR A 16 -33.75 -15.67 10.53
C THR A 16 -32.90 -14.54 9.97
N VAL A 17 -32.55 -13.55 10.79
CA VAL A 17 -31.49 -12.60 10.49
C VAL A 17 -30.19 -13.38 10.52
N SER A 18 -29.72 -13.79 9.35
CA SER A 18 -28.37 -14.36 9.20
C SER A 18 -27.38 -13.24 9.52
N ALA A 19 -26.69 -13.33 10.65
CA ALA A 19 -25.57 -12.42 10.94
C ALA A 19 -24.53 -12.59 9.84
N GLN A 20 -24.31 -11.55 9.05
CA GLN A 20 -23.35 -11.57 7.96
C GLN A 20 -21.95 -11.82 8.54
N SER A 21 -21.24 -12.86 8.08
CA SER A 21 -19.91 -13.22 8.57
C SER A 21 -18.95 -12.03 8.37
N LYS A 22 -18.12 -11.77 9.39
CA LYS A 22 -17.09 -10.74 9.34
C LYS A 22 -15.97 -11.14 8.36
N GLY A 23 -15.27 -10.16 7.79
CA GLY A 23 -14.17 -10.41 6.83
C GLY A 23 -14.64 -10.55 5.37
N THR A 24 -15.92 -10.35 5.07
CA THR A 24 -16.42 -10.32 3.68
C THR A 24 -16.27 -8.94 3.06
N LYS A 25 -16.40 -8.85 1.73
CA LYS A 25 -16.36 -7.57 1.00
C LYS A 25 -17.39 -6.56 1.51
N SER A 26 -18.58 -7.02 1.88
CA SER A 26 -19.68 -6.19 2.40
C SER A 26 -19.61 -5.94 3.92
N ASN A 27 -18.83 -6.76 4.65
CA ASN A 27 -18.60 -6.63 6.09
C ASN A 27 -17.12 -6.89 6.43
N PRO A 28 -16.19 -6.01 5.99
CA PRO A 28 -14.76 -6.19 6.23
C PRO A 28 -14.41 -6.05 7.71
N TYR A 29 -13.25 -6.57 8.12
CA TYR A 29 -12.65 -6.15 9.38
C TYR A 29 -12.31 -4.66 9.30
N ILE A 30 -12.31 -3.98 10.43
CA ILE A 30 -11.93 -2.57 10.53
C ILE A 30 -10.63 -2.49 11.33
N LEU A 31 -9.62 -1.85 10.75
CA LEU A 31 -8.35 -1.58 11.41
C LEU A 31 -8.06 -0.08 11.30
N ASN A 32 -8.16 0.61 12.43
CA ASN A 32 -7.88 2.04 12.53
C ASN A 32 -6.54 2.26 13.25
N PRO A 33 -5.81 3.34 12.96
CA PRO A 33 -4.57 3.68 13.63
C PRO A 33 -4.84 4.13 15.05
N THR A 34 -4.18 3.46 16.00
CA THR A 34 -4.14 3.79 17.43
C THR A 34 -2.73 3.57 17.94
N ASP A 35 -2.43 3.88 19.17
CA ASP A 35 -1.13 3.61 19.82
C ASP A 35 -0.76 2.12 19.88
N SER A 36 -1.75 1.23 19.74
CA SER A 36 -1.57 -0.24 19.78
C SER A 36 -1.71 -0.93 18.42
N THR A 37 -2.12 -0.21 17.39
CA THR A 37 -2.34 -0.74 16.03
C THR A 37 -1.46 -0.06 14.97
N VAL A 38 -0.51 0.74 15.40
CA VAL A 38 0.52 1.31 14.52
C VAL A 38 1.91 0.84 14.90
N VAL A 39 2.74 0.68 13.90
CA VAL A 39 4.18 0.50 14.01
C VAL A 39 4.85 1.75 13.46
N TRP A 40 5.74 2.34 14.25
CA TRP A 40 6.42 3.57 13.83
C TRP A 40 7.81 3.25 13.30
N GLY A 41 8.05 3.53 12.03
CA GLY A 41 9.38 3.59 11.43
C GLY A 41 10.09 2.29 11.18
N SER A 42 9.42 1.13 11.24
CA SER A 42 10.10 -0.15 10.98
C SER A 42 9.16 -1.25 10.54
N TYR A 43 9.70 -2.22 9.80
CA TYR A 43 9.16 -3.55 9.57
C TYR A 43 9.97 -4.57 10.37
N TRP A 44 9.33 -5.51 11.07
CA TRP A 44 10.06 -6.43 11.93
C TRP A 44 9.32 -7.76 12.16
N ALA A 45 10.07 -8.86 12.15
CA ALA A 45 9.54 -10.23 12.26
C ALA A 45 8.95 -10.59 13.63
N ASP A 46 9.28 -9.84 14.70
CA ASP A 46 8.83 -10.13 16.06
C ASP A 46 7.71 -9.20 16.57
N LEU A 47 7.08 -8.45 15.64
CA LEU A 47 5.93 -7.61 15.97
C LEU A 47 4.72 -8.45 16.37
N LYS A 48 3.94 -7.93 17.33
CA LYS A 48 2.66 -8.54 17.72
C LYS A 48 1.58 -8.10 16.73
N PRO A 49 0.77 -9.04 16.22
CA PRO A 49 -0.32 -8.69 15.32
C PRO A 49 -1.36 -7.77 15.98
N ALA A 50 -1.76 -6.71 15.27
CA ALA A 50 -2.89 -5.87 15.62
C ALA A 50 -4.23 -6.51 15.20
N LEU A 51 -4.19 -7.32 14.13
CA LEU A 51 -5.35 -8.04 13.60
C LEU A 51 -4.91 -9.40 13.08
N LYS A 52 -5.78 -10.43 13.25
CA LYS A 52 -5.63 -11.75 12.63
C LYS A 52 -6.79 -12.01 11.69
N ILE A 53 -6.48 -12.50 10.49
CA ILE A 53 -7.45 -12.83 9.45
C ILE A 53 -7.07 -14.15 8.76
N LYS A 54 -7.99 -14.65 7.93
CA LYS A 54 -7.75 -15.77 7.02
C LYS A 54 -7.55 -15.31 5.58
N SER A 55 -6.95 -16.16 4.77
CA SER A 55 -6.86 -15.95 3.33
C SER A 55 -8.25 -15.77 2.70
N GLY A 56 -8.39 -14.79 1.80
CA GLY A 56 -9.63 -14.40 1.16
C GLY A 56 -10.41 -13.30 1.87
N GLU A 57 -10.07 -12.97 3.12
CA GLU A 57 -10.81 -11.98 3.91
C GLU A 57 -10.43 -10.54 3.55
N PHE A 58 -11.38 -9.64 3.84
CA PHE A 58 -11.28 -8.21 3.57
C PHE A 58 -11.05 -7.42 4.85
N VAL A 59 -10.18 -6.42 4.76
CA VAL A 59 -9.93 -5.45 5.84
C VAL A 59 -10.08 -4.04 5.26
N ARG A 60 -10.80 -3.19 5.98
CA ARG A 60 -10.82 -1.74 5.77
C ARG A 60 -9.81 -1.13 6.72
N ILE A 61 -8.71 -0.65 6.18
CA ILE A 61 -7.58 -0.11 6.92
C ILE A 61 -7.52 1.41 6.72
N ARG A 62 -7.45 2.16 7.83
CA ARG A 62 -7.15 3.59 7.81
C ARG A 62 -5.67 3.80 8.13
N THR A 63 -5.03 4.70 7.40
CA THR A 63 -3.68 5.20 7.69
C THR A 63 -3.75 6.67 8.09
N VAL A 64 -2.71 7.17 8.73
CA VAL A 64 -2.50 8.61 8.98
C VAL A 64 -1.30 9.07 8.18
N LEU A 65 -1.32 10.33 7.79
CA LEU A 65 -0.19 10.91 7.06
C LEU A 65 1.10 10.96 7.92
N THR A 66 2.24 10.85 7.26
CA THR A 66 3.56 10.86 7.89
C THR A 66 3.96 12.28 8.27
N SER A 67 3.48 12.78 9.43
CA SER A 67 3.82 14.10 9.98
C SER A 67 3.51 14.16 11.48
N ASN A 68 3.57 15.36 12.06
CA ASN A 68 3.06 15.64 13.40
C ASN A 68 2.13 16.87 13.39
N PRO A 69 1.28 17.04 14.40
CA PRO A 69 0.31 18.14 14.48
C PRO A 69 0.94 19.52 14.40
N GLU A 70 2.05 19.74 15.08
CA GLU A 70 2.72 21.04 15.17
C GLU A 70 3.28 21.47 13.81
N ARG A 71 3.87 20.53 13.07
CA ARG A 71 4.41 20.78 11.73
C ARG A 71 3.32 21.14 10.75
N LEU A 72 2.18 20.45 10.79
CA LEU A 72 1.02 20.73 9.93
C LEU A 72 0.40 22.10 10.25
N GLN A 73 0.22 22.42 11.53
CA GLN A 73 -0.31 23.71 11.96
C GLN A 73 0.61 24.87 11.58
N SER A 74 1.91 24.69 11.74
CA SER A 74 2.93 25.68 11.30
C SER A 74 2.91 25.91 9.79
N ALA A 75 2.52 24.90 9.01
CA ALA A 75 2.37 25.00 7.56
C ALA A 75 0.98 25.53 7.12
N GLY A 76 0.07 25.84 8.07
CA GLY A 76 -1.22 26.47 7.80
C GLY A 76 -2.45 25.58 7.93
N VAL A 77 -2.32 24.32 8.38
CA VAL A 77 -3.49 23.47 8.67
C VAL A 77 -4.16 23.97 9.96
N PRO A 78 -5.45 24.34 9.95
CA PRO A 78 -6.16 24.72 11.16
C PRO A 78 -6.15 23.58 12.20
N ALA A 79 -5.97 23.91 13.47
CA ALA A 79 -5.89 22.90 14.55
C ALA A 79 -7.08 21.92 14.57
N GLY A 80 -8.29 22.41 14.26
CA GLY A 80 -9.50 21.58 14.18
C GLY A 80 -9.59 20.67 12.95
N GLN A 81 -8.68 20.80 11.99
CA GLN A 81 -8.59 19.94 10.81
C GLN A 81 -7.47 18.90 10.92
N VAL A 82 -6.61 18.99 11.93
CA VAL A 82 -5.62 17.92 12.21
C VAL A 82 -6.37 16.69 12.72
N GLU A 83 -6.08 15.54 12.12
CA GLU A 83 -6.78 14.29 12.43
C GLU A 83 -6.56 13.86 13.89
N LYS A 84 -7.64 13.43 14.54
CA LYS A 84 -7.59 12.92 15.93
C LYS A 84 -6.72 11.68 16.04
N GLU A 85 -6.74 10.84 15.01
CA GLU A 85 -5.93 9.65 14.92
C GLU A 85 -4.42 10.00 14.82
N LEU A 86 -4.07 11.03 14.06
CA LEU A 86 -2.68 11.50 13.99
C LEU A 86 -2.21 12.03 15.34
N ILE A 87 -3.07 12.76 16.07
CA ILE A 87 -2.76 13.24 17.42
C ILE A 87 -2.59 12.04 18.38
N ALA A 88 -3.46 11.05 18.31
CA ALA A 88 -3.44 9.88 19.19
C ALA A 88 -2.17 9.06 19.00
N VAL A 89 -1.71 8.81 17.77
CA VAL A 89 -0.51 8.01 17.50
C VAL A 89 0.80 8.69 17.91
N GLN A 90 0.79 10.02 18.20
CA GLN A 90 1.99 10.68 18.72
C GLN A 90 2.42 10.12 20.10
N SER A 91 1.52 9.46 20.83
CA SER A 91 1.81 8.83 22.13
C SER A 91 2.63 7.53 22.00
N VAL A 92 2.79 6.96 20.81
CA VAL A 92 3.63 5.78 20.56
C VAL A 92 5.06 6.04 20.98
N LYS A 93 5.51 5.28 22.00
CA LYS A 93 6.84 5.46 22.61
C LYS A 93 7.94 4.71 21.85
N GLU A 94 7.61 3.51 21.36
CA GLU A 94 8.56 2.69 20.64
C GLU A 94 8.55 3.07 19.16
N ARG A 95 9.59 3.78 18.72
CA ARG A 95 9.76 4.18 17.32
C ARG A 95 11.00 3.49 16.75
N GLY A 96 10.85 3.01 15.51
CA GLY A 96 11.95 2.48 14.72
C GLY A 96 12.81 3.59 14.12
N PRO A 97 13.77 3.21 13.27
CA PRO A 97 14.72 4.17 12.68
C PRO A 97 14.12 5.03 11.55
N GLY A 98 12.98 4.65 10.97
CA GLY A 98 12.32 5.38 9.89
C GLY A 98 11.28 6.39 10.37
N GLY A 99 10.68 7.10 9.41
CA GLY A 99 9.69 8.16 9.67
C GLY A 99 8.22 7.71 9.60
N HIS A 100 7.91 6.66 8.87
CA HIS A 100 6.55 6.29 8.51
C HIS A 100 5.72 5.76 9.68
N VAL A 101 4.44 6.13 9.70
CA VAL A 101 3.44 5.57 10.61
C VAL A 101 2.66 4.51 9.86
N LEU A 102 2.92 3.25 10.19
CA LEU A 102 2.33 2.09 9.52
C LEU A 102 1.20 1.51 10.35
N THR A 103 0.02 1.32 9.76
CA THR A 103 -1.11 0.64 10.41
C THR A 103 -0.98 -0.87 10.21
N GLY A 104 -1.06 -1.62 11.29
CA GLY A 104 -0.84 -3.07 11.31
C GLY A 104 -0.13 -3.51 12.60
N PRO A 105 0.52 -4.70 12.61
CA PRO A 105 0.54 -5.70 11.54
C PRO A 105 -0.75 -6.51 11.42
N VAL A 106 -1.10 -6.88 10.19
CA VAL A 106 -2.15 -7.87 9.91
C VAL A 106 -1.48 -9.24 9.76
N TYR A 107 -1.92 -10.19 10.57
CA TYR A 107 -1.46 -11.58 10.52
C TYR A 107 -2.45 -12.42 9.70
N ILE A 108 -1.97 -13.13 8.70
CA ILE A 108 -2.75 -14.04 7.86
C ILE A 108 -2.48 -15.47 8.30
N ASP A 109 -3.50 -16.16 8.89
CA ASP A 109 -3.35 -17.45 9.56
C ASP A 109 -2.63 -18.52 8.71
N GLU A 110 -2.90 -18.58 7.41
CA GLU A 110 -2.38 -19.60 6.50
C GLU A 110 -1.00 -19.26 5.90
N ALA A 111 -0.49 -18.04 6.10
CA ALA A 111 0.76 -17.59 5.49
C ALA A 111 1.99 -18.28 6.11
N GLU A 112 2.79 -18.93 5.29
CA GLU A 112 4.05 -19.58 5.68
C GLU A 112 5.21 -19.04 4.82
N PRO A 113 6.45 -19.08 5.32
CA PRO A 113 7.62 -18.68 4.53
C PRO A 113 7.70 -19.40 3.19
N GLY A 114 7.90 -18.64 2.12
CA GLY A 114 7.96 -19.16 0.74
C GLY A 114 6.61 -19.10 0.00
N ASP A 115 5.52 -18.73 0.66
CA ASP A 115 4.27 -18.39 -0.02
C ASP A 115 4.33 -17.00 -0.65
N VAL A 116 3.32 -16.66 -1.46
CA VAL A 116 3.08 -15.31 -1.97
C VAL A 116 1.79 -14.77 -1.37
N LEU A 117 1.87 -13.57 -0.78
CA LEU A 117 0.70 -12.82 -0.33
C LEU A 117 0.26 -11.86 -1.45
N GLU A 118 -0.95 -12.03 -1.95
CA GLU A 118 -1.62 -11.08 -2.83
C GLU A 118 -2.49 -10.13 -2.01
N ILE A 119 -2.29 -8.84 -2.18
CA ILE A 119 -3.13 -7.78 -1.65
C ILE A 119 -3.92 -7.17 -2.81
N LYS A 120 -5.23 -7.45 -2.88
CA LYS A 120 -6.12 -6.78 -3.84
C LYS A 120 -6.62 -5.48 -3.27
N ILE A 121 -6.37 -4.39 -3.96
CA ILE A 121 -6.78 -3.05 -3.57
C ILE A 121 -8.18 -2.80 -4.15
N ASP A 122 -9.23 -3.04 -3.34
CA ASP A 122 -10.63 -2.92 -3.81
C ASP A 122 -11.07 -1.45 -3.94
N SER A 123 -10.71 -0.60 -2.98
CA SER A 123 -10.94 0.85 -3.03
C SER A 123 -9.93 1.60 -2.16
N ILE A 124 -9.72 2.88 -2.52
CA ILE A 124 -8.93 3.84 -1.73
C ILE A 124 -9.75 5.12 -1.62
N ASP A 125 -9.95 5.60 -0.39
CA ASP A 125 -10.68 6.82 -0.07
C ASP A 125 -9.75 7.86 0.58
N LEU A 126 -10.00 9.15 0.31
CA LEU A 126 -9.33 10.30 0.90
C LEU A 126 -10.13 10.79 2.12
N PRO A 127 -9.75 10.50 3.38
CA PRO A 127 -10.51 10.91 4.56
C PRO A 127 -10.40 12.38 4.89
N ILE A 128 -9.31 13.04 4.52
CA ILE A 128 -9.04 14.46 4.80
C ILE A 128 -9.03 15.31 3.53
N PRO A 129 -9.31 16.63 3.63
CA PRO A 129 -9.42 17.51 2.47
C PRO A 129 -8.09 18.18 2.09
N TYR A 130 -6.96 17.68 2.56
CA TYR A 130 -5.64 18.22 2.25
C TYR A 130 -4.59 17.14 2.20
N GLY A 131 -3.53 17.46 1.51
CA GLY A 131 -2.24 16.79 1.59
C GLY A 131 -1.14 17.82 1.76
N TYR A 132 0.11 17.37 1.82
CA TYR A 132 1.26 18.25 1.76
C TYR A 132 2.34 17.70 0.83
N ASN A 133 3.20 18.60 0.34
CA ASN A 133 4.49 18.26 -0.23
C ASN A 133 5.55 19.07 0.52
N ALA A 134 6.74 18.52 0.75
CA ALA A 134 7.76 19.19 1.54
C ALA A 134 9.17 18.91 1.06
N ILE A 135 9.92 19.95 0.77
CA ILE A 135 11.35 19.87 0.47
C ILE A 135 12.11 19.51 1.75
N GLY A 136 12.62 18.27 1.80
CA GLY A 136 13.40 17.71 2.90
C GLY A 136 14.90 17.84 2.73
N LEU A 137 15.66 17.21 3.65
CA LEU A 137 17.13 17.15 3.60
C LEU A 137 17.65 16.03 2.71
N SER A 138 16.78 15.17 2.21
CA SER A 138 17.13 13.91 1.53
C SER A 138 16.50 13.77 0.15
N GLY A 139 15.96 14.85 -0.44
CA GLY A 139 15.51 14.87 -1.82
C GLY A 139 16.68 14.67 -2.79
N PHE A 140 16.39 14.24 -4.01
CA PHE A 140 17.41 13.91 -5.03
C PHE A 140 18.33 15.09 -5.38
N LEU A 141 17.82 16.33 -5.31
CA LEU A 141 18.59 17.58 -5.52
C LEU A 141 18.76 18.36 -4.20
N SER A 142 18.85 17.69 -3.06
CA SER A 142 18.94 18.34 -1.76
C SER A 142 20.27 19.08 -1.52
N ASP A 143 21.28 18.84 -2.33
CA ASP A 143 22.56 19.54 -2.39
C ASP A 143 22.52 20.82 -3.25
N GLU A 144 21.48 21.00 -4.07
CA GLU A 144 21.27 22.16 -4.93
C GLU A 144 20.15 23.07 -4.45
N ILE A 145 19.09 22.47 -3.85
CA ILE A 145 17.88 23.17 -3.42
C ILE A 145 17.84 23.26 -1.90
N PHE A 146 18.12 24.45 -1.36
CA PHE A 146 18.27 24.68 0.08
C PHE A 146 17.03 25.25 0.77
N ASP A 147 16.02 25.70 0.02
CA ASP A 147 14.74 26.18 0.57
C ASP A 147 13.98 25.02 1.21
N ARG A 148 13.90 25.03 2.55
CA ARG A 148 13.10 24.06 3.31
C ARG A 148 11.68 24.59 3.45
N LYS A 149 10.75 23.93 2.75
CA LYS A 149 9.36 24.40 2.65
C LYS A 149 8.41 23.20 2.77
N MET A 150 7.32 23.39 3.49
CA MET A 150 6.15 22.55 3.42
C MET A 150 5.00 23.34 2.78
N LYS A 151 4.36 22.76 1.79
CA LYS A 151 3.20 23.33 1.10
C LYS A 151 1.99 22.43 1.41
N ILE A 152 0.95 23.02 1.99
CA ILE A 152 -0.34 22.36 2.12
C ILE A 152 -1.07 22.49 0.79
N ILE A 153 -1.60 21.37 0.31
CA ILE A 153 -2.29 21.23 -0.98
C ILE A 153 -3.73 20.85 -0.68
N PRO A 154 -4.72 21.73 -0.90
CA PRO A 154 -6.14 21.39 -0.78
C PRO A 154 -6.52 20.30 -1.79
N LEU A 155 -7.31 19.31 -1.35
CA LEU A 155 -7.79 18.18 -2.17
C LEU A 155 -9.28 18.32 -2.43
N ASP A 156 -9.67 18.48 -3.68
CA ASP A 156 -11.06 18.35 -4.15
C ASP A 156 -11.33 16.89 -4.48
N LYS A 157 -12.00 16.21 -3.55
CA LYS A 157 -12.28 14.77 -3.65
C LYS A 157 -13.37 14.44 -4.66
N GLU A 158 -14.24 15.38 -5.00
CA GLU A 158 -15.31 15.18 -5.98
C GLU A 158 -14.74 15.24 -7.40
N LYS A 159 -13.82 16.18 -7.65
CA LYS A 159 -13.15 16.33 -8.95
C LYS A 159 -11.88 15.49 -9.07
N MET A 160 -11.41 14.90 -7.96
CA MET A 160 -10.13 14.20 -7.88
C MET A 160 -8.98 15.07 -8.37
N ILE A 161 -8.84 16.26 -7.81
CA ILE A 161 -7.73 17.20 -8.08
C ILE A 161 -7.14 17.76 -6.78
N GLY A 162 -5.82 17.99 -6.80
CA GLY A 162 -5.09 18.72 -5.78
C GLY A 162 -4.71 20.11 -6.30
N HIS A 163 -5.09 21.17 -5.59
CA HIS A 163 -4.80 22.55 -5.96
C HIS A 163 -3.38 22.93 -5.54
N PHE A 164 -2.41 22.74 -6.43
CA PHE A 164 -1.00 22.97 -6.11
C PHE A 164 -0.67 24.48 -5.99
N SER A 165 -1.16 25.28 -6.92
CA SER A 165 -1.06 26.74 -6.90
C SER A 165 -2.04 27.32 -7.92
N ASP A 166 -2.12 28.65 -8.01
CA ASP A 166 -2.95 29.32 -9.00
C ASP A 166 -2.62 28.85 -10.41
N GLY A 167 -3.64 28.29 -11.08
CA GLY A 167 -3.51 27.75 -12.43
C GLY A 167 -2.83 26.38 -12.54
N ILE A 168 -2.52 25.70 -11.41
CA ILE A 168 -1.92 24.36 -11.41
C ILE A 168 -2.74 23.41 -10.56
N ASP A 169 -3.49 22.56 -11.22
CA ASP A 169 -4.28 21.46 -10.63
C ASP A 169 -3.61 20.11 -10.96
N ILE A 170 -3.42 19.27 -9.94
CA ILE A 170 -2.81 17.94 -10.05
C ILE A 170 -3.93 16.90 -10.02
N PRO A 171 -4.08 16.05 -11.05
CA PRO A 171 -4.98 14.89 -10.99
C PRO A 171 -4.60 13.95 -9.85
N LEU A 172 -5.57 13.52 -9.05
CA LEU A 172 -5.35 12.61 -7.94
C LEU A 172 -5.50 11.17 -8.37
N HIS A 173 -4.52 10.35 -8.03
CA HIS A 173 -4.51 8.89 -8.20
C HIS A 173 -4.02 8.28 -6.88
N PRO A 174 -4.88 8.19 -5.85
CA PRO A 174 -4.43 7.79 -4.51
C PRO A 174 -3.88 6.36 -4.49
N PHE A 175 -2.78 6.19 -3.75
CA PHE A 175 -2.15 4.90 -3.49
C PHE A 175 -1.40 4.93 -2.15
N PHE A 176 -1.05 3.77 -1.62
CA PHE A 176 -0.20 3.67 -0.44
C PHE A 176 1.25 3.54 -0.87
N GLY A 177 2.10 4.47 -0.48
CA GLY A 177 3.54 4.44 -0.72
C GLY A 177 4.16 3.22 -0.02
N SER A 178 3.73 2.96 1.20
CA SER A 178 4.27 1.89 2.02
C SER A 178 3.28 0.75 2.22
N MET A 179 3.55 -0.40 1.58
CA MET A 179 2.85 -1.68 1.74
C MET A 179 3.87 -2.81 1.80
N GLY A 180 4.01 -3.46 2.94
CA GLY A 180 5.02 -4.49 3.13
C GLY A 180 4.64 -5.56 4.14
N VAL A 181 5.38 -6.66 4.10
CA VAL A 181 5.34 -7.73 5.09
C VAL A 181 6.57 -7.66 5.98
N ALA A 182 6.62 -8.41 7.07
CA ALA A 182 7.85 -8.50 7.85
C ALA A 182 8.99 -9.08 7.00
N PRO A 183 10.19 -8.47 7.03
CA PRO A 183 11.35 -8.95 6.32
C PRO A 183 11.88 -10.28 6.91
N PRO A 184 12.83 -10.96 6.24
CA PRO A 184 13.53 -12.10 6.83
C PRO A 184 14.09 -11.76 8.22
N ARG A 185 14.00 -12.70 9.18
CA ARG A 185 14.48 -12.46 10.58
C ARG A 185 15.91 -11.94 10.67
N ALA A 186 16.78 -12.38 9.77
CA ALA A 186 18.17 -11.93 9.71
C ALA A 186 18.34 -10.43 9.43
N ALA A 187 17.32 -9.79 8.85
CA ALA A 187 17.33 -8.34 8.59
C ALA A 187 17.08 -7.50 9.86
N GLY A 188 16.62 -8.14 10.95
CA GLY A 188 16.30 -7.46 12.21
C GLY A 188 15.13 -6.48 12.05
N LYS A 189 15.23 -5.36 12.79
CA LYS A 189 14.26 -4.26 12.70
C LYS A 189 14.65 -3.38 11.50
N TRP A 190 13.97 -3.61 10.36
CA TRP A 190 14.23 -2.89 9.11
C TRP A 190 13.66 -1.48 9.16
N ASN A 191 14.45 -0.50 8.71
CA ASN A 191 14.00 0.89 8.57
C ASN A 191 12.84 0.97 7.56
N SER A 192 11.77 1.72 7.88
CA SER A 192 10.60 1.84 7.02
C SER A 192 10.84 2.61 5.72
N ALA A 193 11.91 3.42 5.61
CA ALA A 193 12.17 4.21 4.41
C ALA A 193 12.70 3.35 3.23
N PRO A 194 13.82 2.58 3.32
CA PRO A 194 14.31 1.86 2.15
C PRO A 194 13.41 0.65 1.80
N PRO A 195 12.78 0.63 0.61
CA PRO A 195 12.07 -0.54 0.11
C PRO A 195 13.03 -1.70 -0.17
N TRP A 196 12.52 -2.95 -0.06
CA TRP A 196 13.34 -4.13 -0.33
C TRP A 196 12.46 -5.33 -0.73
N VAL A 197 12.99 -6.57 -0.61
CA VAL A 197 12.28 -7.82 -0.95
C VAL A 197 10.94 -7.99 -0.22
N HIS A 198 10.75 -7.40 0.94
CA HIS A 198 9.52 -7.44 1.73
C HIS A 198 8.44 -6.43 1.25
N GLY A 199 8.71 -5.65 0.22
CA GLY A 199 7.94 -4.47 -0.15
C GLY A 199 8.36 -3.28 0.71
N GLY A 200 7.46 -2.79 1.55
CA GLY A 200 7.67 -1.59 2.36
C GLY A 200 7.37 -0.34 1.56
N ASN A 201 8.23 0.64 1.64
CA ASN A 201 8.11 1.94 0.99
C ASN A 201 8.39 1.87 -0.52
N LEU A 202 7.47 1.23 -1.24
CA LEU A 202 7.62 1.01 -2.69
C LEU A 202 7.45 2.27 -3.51
N ASP A 203 6.63 3.23 -3.06
CA ASP A 203 6.29 4.49 -3.71
C ASP A 203 5.89 4.33 -5.17
N ASN A 204 5.23 3.22 -5.47
CA ASN A 204 4.82 2.89 -6.82
C ASN A 204 3.40 3.39 -7.09
N LYS A 205 3.30 4.49 -7.81
CA LYS A 205 2.04 5.16 -8.15
C LYS A 205 1.04 4.31 -8.95
N GLU A 206 1.48 3.18 -9.49
CA GLU A 206 0.63 2.24 -10.23
C GLU A 206 -0.25 1.38 -9.30
N LEU A 207 0.02 1.37 -7.98
CA LEU A 207 -0.67 0.58 -6.97
C LEU A 207 -1.99 1.23 -6.50
N THR A 208 -2.80 1.68 -7.44
CA THR A 208 -4.10 2.32 -7.20
C THR A 208 -5.23 1.29 -6.97
N ALA A 209 -6.44 1.77 -6.70
CA ALA A 209 -7.62 0.91 -6.61
C ALA A 209 -7.83 0.09 -7.89
N GLY A 210 -8.16 -1.20 -7.73
CA GLY A 210 -8.29 -2.16 -8.83
C GLY A 210 -7.03 -2.97 -9.14
N CYS A 211 -5.90 -2.66 -8.48
CA CYS A 211 -4.64 -3.38 -8.65
C CYS A 211 -4.46 -4.49 -7.61
N SER A 212 -3.58 -5.45 -7.91
CA SER A 212 -3.05 -6.45 -6.98
C SER A 212 -1.55 -6.24 -6.78
N LEU A 213 -1.12 -6.23 -5.52
CA LEU A 213 0.29 -6.30 -5.12
C LEU A 213 0.60 -7.71 -4.62
N PHE A 214 1.70 -8.29 -5.07
CA PHE A 214 2.19 -9.61 -4.67
C PHE A 214 3.49 -9.46 -3.89
N LEU A 215 3.52 -9.95 -2.67
CA LEU A 215 4.68 -9.88 -1.78
C LEU A 215 5.17 -11.29 -1.40
N PRO A 216 6.49 -11.53 -1.37
CA PRO A 216 7.04 -12.77 -0.87
C PRO A 216 6.84 -12.86 0.65
N VAL A 217 6.34 -13.99 1.15
CA VAL A 217 6.18 -14.23 2.59
C VAL A 217 7.50 -14.75 3.17
N HIS A 218 8.09 -14.03 4.12
CA HIS A 218 9.37 -14.41 4.75
C HIS A 218 9.20 -15.07 6.11
N ILE A 219 8.08 -14.82 6.79
CA ILE A 219 7.79 -15.36 8.13
C ILE A 219 6.33 -15.84 8.20
N LYS A 220 6.06 -16.72 9.16
CA LYS A 220 4.69 -17.17 9.43
C LYS A 220 3.77 -16.00 9.72
N GLY A 221 2.59 -16.00 9.08
CA GLY A 221 1.59 -14.94 9.22
C GLY A 221 1.88 -13.68 8.43
N ALA A 222 2.97 -13.61 7.67
CA ALA A 222 3.41 -12.48 6.85
C ALA A 222 3.64 -11.18 7.63
N LEU A 223 2.75 -10.79 8.56
CA LEU A 223 2.74 -9.52 9.32
C LEU A 223 2.73 -8.30 8.39
N PHE A 224 1.63 -8.13 7.67
CA PHE A 224 1.48 -7.02 6.71
C PHE A 224 1.21 -5.69 7.42
N GLU A 225 1.92 -4.66 6.99
CA GLU A 225 1.78 -3.27 7.45
C GLU A 225 1.58 -2.34 6.26
N ILE A 226 0.86 -1.23 6.48
CA ILE A 226 0.50 -0.26 5.44
C ILE A 226 0.48 1.15 6.01
N GLY A 227 0.97 2.10 5.22
CA GLY A 227 1.01 3.52 5.60
C GLY A 227 1.36 4.40 4.43
N ASP A 228 1.79 5.62 4.75
CA ASP A 228 2.37 6.52 3.78
C ASP A 228 1.44 6.75 2.59
N GLY A 229 0.32 7.41 2.88
CA GLY A 229 -0.74 7.63 1.89
C GLY A 229 -0.40 8.79 0.96
N HIS A 230 -0.39 8.54 -0.33
CA HIS A 230 -0.13 9.52 -1.38
C HIS A 230 -1.40 9.80 -2.17
N ALA A 231 -1.77 11.08 -2.31
CA ALA A 231 -2.87 11.48 -3.17
C ALA A 231 -2.46 11.52 -4.65
N ALA A 232 -1.20 11.87 -4.93
CA ALA A 232 -0.57 11.83 -6.25
C ALA A 232 0.95 11.88 -6.09
N GLN A 233 1.67 11.30 -7.07
CA GLN A 233 3.13 11.31 -7.14
C GLN A 233 3.58 11.26 -8.59
N GLY A 234 4.67 11.96 -8.91
CA GLY A 234 5.43 11.75 -10.14
C GLY A 234 6.41 10.58 -10.01
N ASN A 235 6.70 9.86 -11.09
CA ASN A 235 7.79 8.89 -11.09
C ASN A 235 9.11 9.59 -10.72
N GLY A 236 9.85 8.97 -9.80
CA GLY A 236 11.10 9.50 -9.25
C GLY A 236 10.97 10.10 -7.85
N GLU A 237 9.81 10.60 -7.43
CA GLU A 237 9.56 11.20 -6.10
C GLU A 237 10.70 12.14 -5.64
N VAL A 238 11.08 13.04 -6.55
CA VAL A 238 12.40 13.68 -6.55
C VAL A 238 12.73 14.57 -5.34
N ASP A 239 11.74 15.06 -4.59
CA ASP A 239 11.96 15.86 -3.38
C ASP A 239 11.72 15.10 -2.08
N ILE A 240 11.54 13.75 -2.16
CA ILE A 240 11.30 12.80 -1.04
C ILE A 240 9.88 12.84 -0.47
N THR A 241 8.98 13.57 -1.08
CA THR A 241 7.55 13.52 -0.73
C THR A 241 6.70 13.52 -1.99
N ALA A 242 5.57 12.84 -1.91
CA ALA A 242 4.47 12.95 -2.86
C ALA A 242 3.54 14.13 -2.49
N ILE A 243 2.25 14.05 -2.83
CA ILE A 243 1.20 14.75 -2.10
C ILE A 243 0.79 13.82 -0.96
N GLU A 244 1.46 13.98 0.17
CA GLU A 244 1.28 13.19 1.39
C GLU A 244 -0.09 13.41 1.98
N THR A 245 -0.82 12.34 2.30
CA THR A 245 -2.15 12.43 2.91
C THR A 245 -2.50 11.18 3.71
N SER A 246 -3.60 11.21 4.45
CA SER A 246 -4.18 10.01 5.04
C SER A 246 -5.07 9.29 4.05
N LEU A 247 -5.12 7.97 4.11
CA LEU A 247 -5.94 7.16 3.24
C LEU A 247 -6.77 6.13 4.01
N ILE A 248 -7.84 5.66 3.37
CA ILE A 248 -8.58 4.48 3.81
C ILE A 248 -8.62 3.50 2.65
N GLY A 249 -7.98 2.33 2.84
CA GLY A 249 -8.01 1.25 1.86
C GLY A 249 -9.00 0.15 2.26
N LYS A 250 -9.75 -0.39 1.30
CA LYS A 250 -10.41 -1.69 1.45
C LYS A 250 -9.61 -2.71 0.66
N LEU A 251 -9.00 -3.65 1.38
CA LEU A 251 -8.04 -4.60 0.86
C LEU A 251 -8.53 -6.02 1.08
N GLN A 252 -8.28 -6.91 0.11
CA GLN A 252 -8.44 -8.36 0.26
C GLN A 252 -7.08 -9.03 0.30
N PHE A 253 -6.90 -9.98 1.22
CA PHE A 253 -5.63 -10.70 1.42
C PHE A 253 -5.78 -12.14 0.97
N ILE A 254 -4.95 -12.59 0.03
CA ILE A 254 -5.02 -13.94 -0.54
C ILE A 254 -3.63 -14.58 -0.48
N ILE A 255 -3.54 -15.80 0.06
CA ILE A 255 -2.30 -16.59 0.07
C ILE A 255 -2.28 -17.54 -1.11
N HIS A 256 -1.22 -17.45 -1.90
CA HIS A 256 -0.89 -18.40 -2.97
C HIS A 256 0.15 -19.39 -2.46
N LYS A 257 -0.33 -20.58 -2.13
CA LYS A 257 0.50 -21.70 -1.67
C LYS A 257 1.35 -22.29 -2.80
N GLY A 258 2.61 -22.62 -2.49
CA GLY A 258 3.50 -23.28 -3.44
C GLY A 258 3.98 -22.39 -4.61
N LYS A 259 3.62 -21.12 -4.61
CA LYS A 259 4.21 -20.10 -5.49
C LYS A 259 5.26 -19.33 -4.67
N SER A 260 6.38 -19.00 -5.32
CA SER A 260 7.46 -18.23 -4.68
C SER A 260 7.95 -17.15 -5.62
N ILE A 261 8.08 -15.95 -5.10
CA ILE A 261 8.72 -14.81 -5.79
C ILE A 261 9.83 -14.26 -4.90
N GLN A 262 10.83 -13.63 -5.51
CA GLN A 262 11.93 -13.03 -4.74
C GLN A 262 11.71 -11.54 -4.47
N TRP A 263 11.06 -10.86 -5.40
CA TRP A 263 10.80 -9.43 -5.36
C TRP A 263 9.32 -9.14 -5.51
N PRO A 264 8.83 -8.00 -5.00
CA PRO A 264 7.45 -7.58 -5.21
C PRO A 264 7.08 -7.53 -6.68
N ARG A 265 5.86 -7.95 -7.00
CA ARG A 265 5.23 -7.84 -8.32
C ARG A 265 3.87 -7.17 -8.16
N ALA A 266 3.37 -6.59 -9.23
CA ALA A 266 2.00 -6.07 -9.22
C ALA A 266 1.29 -6.38 -10.54
N GLU A 267 -0.03 -6.27 -10.49
CA GLU A 267 -0.90 -6.44 -11.63
C GLU A 267 -1.97 -5.36 -11.62
N THR A 268 -2.05 -4.58 -12.70
CA THR A 268 -3.13 -3.65 -12.95
C THR A 268 -4.14 -4.26 -13.93
N ALA A 269 -5.20 -3.55 -14.24
CA ALA A 269 -6.12 -3.97 -15.30
C ALA A 269 -5.42 -4.14 -16.67
N THR A 270 -4.36 -3.37 -16.91
CA THR A 270 -3.71 -3.25 -18.22
C THR A 270 -2.27 -3.77 -18.28
N HIS A 271 -1.56 -3.86 -17.14
CA HIS A 271 -0.13 -4.20 -17.11
C HIS A 271 0.20 -5.26 -16.07
N MET A 272 1.25 -6.03 -16.37
CA MET A 272 2.06 -6.74 -15.39
C MET A 272 3.22 -5.86 -14.98
N ILE A 273 3.58 -5.87 -13.69
CA ILE A 273 4.63 -5.02 -13.13
C ILE A 273 5.57 -5.86 -12.28
N THR A 274 6.87 -5.72 -12.51
CA THR A 274 7.91 -6.28 -11.64
C THR A 274 8.77 -5.16 -11.07
N MET A 275 9.26 -5.35 -9.86
CA MET A 275 9.96 -4.30 -9.11
C MET A 275 11.35 -4.75 -8.73
N GLY A 276 12.26 -3.78 -8.64
CA GLY A 276 13.61 -3.97 -8.13
C GLY A 276 14.02 -2.76 -7.30
N CYS A 277 14.65 -3.02 -6.15
CA CYS A 277 15.11 -1.97 -5.26
C CYS A 277 16.56 -2.25 -4.86
N ASP A 278 17.40 -1.21 -4.91
CA ASP A 278 18.80 -1.27 -4.47
C ASP A 278 19.30 0.15 -4.22
N ARG A 279 20.45 0.30 -3.59
CA ARG A 279 21.12 1.62 -3.44
C ARG A 279 21.61 2.15 -4.79
N ASP A 280 21.97 1.26 -5.70
CA ASP A 280 22.42 1.58 -7.05
C ASP A 280 21.27 1.43 -8.05
N LEU A 281 20.99 2.49 -8.81
CA LEU A 281 19.91 2.53 -9.79
C LEU A 281 20.07 1.49 -10.90
N ASN A 282 21.30 1.21 -11.35
CA ASN A 282 21.54 0.18 -12.35
C ASN A 282 21.22 -1.21 -11.80
N THR A 283 21.62 -1.48 -10.56
CA THR A 283 21.32 -2.75 -9.89
C THR A 283 19.80 -2.93 -9.71
N ALA A 284 19.09 -1.89 -9.25
CA ALA A 284 17.62 -1.90 -9.15
C ALA A 284 16.96 -2.18 -10.50
N THR A 285 17.47 -1.53 -11.57
CA THR A 285 16.99 -1.76 -12.95
C THR A 285 17.21 -3.20 -13.40
N HIS A 286 18.42 -3.76 -13.18
CA HIS A 286 18.72 -5.16 -13.50
C HIS A 286 17.78 -6.13 -12.77
N ILE A 287 17.46 -5.87 -11.51
CA ILE A 287 16.51 -6.68 -10.73
C ILE A 287 15.12 -6.61 -11.38
N ALA A 288 14.58 -5.42 -11.61
CA ALA A 288 13.23 -5.25 -12.16
C ALA A 288 13.07 -5.93 -13.53
N VAL A 289 14.03 -5.76 -14.45
CA VAL A 289 14.01 -6.40 -15.78
C VAL A 289 14.18 -7.92 -15.68
N ARG A 290 15.08 -8.40 -14.81
CA ARG A 290 15.28 -9.85 -14.60
C ARG A 290 14.02 -10.52 -14.05
N GLU A 291 13.33 -9.87 -13.12
CA GLU A 291 12.07 -10.38 -12.60
C GLU A 291 10.95 -10.41 -13.67
N MET A 292 10.93 -9.47 -14.65
CA MET A 292 10.00 -9.52 -15.77
C MET A 292 10.34 -10.69 -16.72
N ILE A 293 11.60 -10.90 -17.02
CA ILE A 293 12.04 -12.06 -17.83
C ILE A 293 11.62 -13.36 -17.13
N LYS A 294 11.87 -13.48 -15.83
CA LYS A 294 11.48 -14.64 -15.02
C LYS A 294 9.96 -14.85 -15.04
N TYR A 295 9.17 -13.79 -14.86
CA TYR A 295 7.72 -13.84 -14.97
C TYR A 295 7.26 -14.39 -16.34
N LEU A 296 7.86 -13.92 -17.44
CA LEU A 296 7.53 -14.38 -18.79
C LEU A 296 7.89 -15.85 -19.00
N MET A 297 9.02 -16.31 -18.46
CA MET A 297 9.41 -17.72 -18.52
C MET A 297 8.43 -18.61 -17.73
N GLU A 298 8.04 -18.19 -16.53
CA GLU A 298 7.19 -18.96 -15.61
C GLU A 298 5.71 -18.97 -16.04
N GLU A 299 5.15 -17.80 -16.34
CA GLU A 299 3.71 -17.64 -16.54
C GLU A 299 3.30 -17.64 -18.04
N LYS A 300 4.26 -17.43 -18.95
CA LYS A 300 4.03 -17.42 -20.41
C LYS A 300 4.80 -18.52 -21.14
N ASN A 301 5.53 -19.35 -20.42
CA ASN A 301 6.31 -20.47 -20.97
C ASN A 301 7.26 -20.05 -22.10
N MET A 302 7.85 -18.85 -22.00
CA MET A 302 8.78 -18.31 -22.98
C MET A 302 10.21 -18.80 -22.73
N SER A 303 11.04 -18.86 -23.79
CA SER A 303 12.49 -18.99 -23.60
C SER A 303 13.05 -17.70 -22.96
N GLN A 304 14.18 -17.81 -22.27
CA GLN A 304 14.86 -16.65 -21.69
C GLN A 304 15.21 -15.61 -22.76
N ALA A 305 15.67 -16.04 -23.93
CA ALA A 305 16.02 -15.17 -25.05
C ALA A 305 14.80 -14.40 -25.58
N ASP A 306 13.68 -15.11 -25.84
CA ASP A 306 12.44 -14.48 -26.31
C ASP A 306 11.86 -13.54 -25.27
N ALA A 307 11.86 -13.92 -23.99
CA ALA A 307 11.42 -13.05 -22.88
C ALA A 307 12.26 -11.77 -22.80
N TYR A 308 13.58 -11.87 -22.96
CA TYR A 308 14.47 -10.72 -22.96
C TYR A 308 14.23 -9.82 -24.18
N MET A 309 14.09 -10.38 -25.37
CA MET A 309 13.73 -9.63 -26.58
C MET A 309 12.37 -8.93 -26.43
N LEU A 310 11.37 -9.64 -25.86
CA LEU A 310 10.05 -9.07 -25.63
C LEU A 310 10.12 -7.88 -24.65
N CYS A 311 10.89 -7.98 -23.58
CA CYS A 311 11.11 -6.85 -22.67
C CYS A 311 11.67 -5.64 -23.43
N SER A 312 12.60 -5.83 -24.35
CA SER A 312 13.23 -4.74 -25.11
C SER A 312 12.26 -3.98 -26.04
N VAL A 313 11.24 -4.68 -26.57
CA VAL A 313 10.33 -4.10 -27.58
C VAL A 313 8.96 -3.72 -27.04
N ALA A 314 8.62 -4.13 -25.81
CA ALA A 314 7.26 -3.96 -25.29
C ALA A 314 7.17 -3.56 -23.80
N ALA A 315 8.26 -3.67 -23.04
CA ALA A 315 8.22 -3.30 -21.63
C ALA A 315 8.84 -1.92 -21.37
N ASP A 316 8.13 -1.10 -20.60
CA ASP A 316 8.63 0.18 -20.12
C ASP A 316 9.36 0.00 -18.79
N VAL A 317 10.54 0.60 -18.66
CA VAL A 317 11.33 0.63 -17.43
C VAL A 317 11.23 2.02 -16.82
N ASN A 318 10.67 2.12 -15.62
CA ASN A 318 10.37 3.37 -14.96
C ASN A 318 11.17 3.49 -13.67
N ILE A 319 11.70 4.68 -13.38
CA ILE A 319 12.23 5.00 -12.07
C ILE A 319 11.06 5.28 -11.13
N THR A 320 10.85 4.42 -10.14
CA THR A 320 9.72 4.53 -9.20
C THR A 320 9.94 5.68 -8.24
N GLN A 321 11.10 5.66 -7.54
CA GLN A 321 11.57 6.73 -6.66
C GLN A 321 13.11 6.74 -6.62
N LEU A 322 13.72 7.90 -6.35
CA LEU A 322 15.17 8.15 -6.35
C LEU A 322 15.72 8.43 -4.94
N VAL A 323 14.91 8.27 -3.93
CA VAL A 323 15.13 8.70 -2.54
C VAL A 323 15.11 7.50 -1.59
N ASP A 324 14.93 7.69 -0.27
CA ASP A 324 14.72 6.66 0.76
C ASP A 324 15.86 5.66 1.02
N GLY A 325 17.04 5.90 0.48
CA GLY A 325 18.24 5.08 0.72
C GLY A 325 18.36 3.85 -0.18
N ASN A 326 17.26 3.23 -0.59
CA ASN A 326 17.19 2.33 -1.74
C ASN A 326 16.31 2.97 -2.79
N VAL A 327 16.80 3.11 -4.01
CA VAL A 327 16.01 3.57 -5.15
C VAL A 327 15.15 2.43 -5.68
N GLY A 328 13.97 2.75 -6.22
CA GLY A 328 13.03 1.81 -6.81
C GLY A 328 12.95 1.93 -8.33
N VAL A 329 12.90 0.79 -9.00
CA VAL A 329 12.61 0.67 -10.44
C VAL A 329 11.49 -0.33 -10.64
N HIS A 330 10.55 -0.02 -11.54
CA HIS A 330 9.55 -0.98 -11.96
C HIS A 330 9.52 -1.12 -13.48
N THR A 331 9.34 -2.37 -13.93
CA THR A 331 9.16 -2.73 -15.33
C THR A 331 7.69 -3.03 -15.58
N MET A 332 7.08 -2.37 -16.55
CA MET A 332 5.67 -2.51 -16.92
C MET A 332 5.53 -3.17 -18.28
N LEU A 333 4.76 -4.26 -18.35
CA LEU A 333 4.48 -4.97 -19.59
C LEU A 333 2.97 -4.95 -19.88
N PRO A 334 2.52 -4.42 -21.05
CA PRO A 334 1.10 -4.38 -21.40
C PRO A 334 0.53 -5.79 -21.58
N LYS A 335 -0.62 -6.06 -20.95
CA LYS A 335 -1.34 -7.34 -21.12
C LYS A 335 -1.94 -7.50 -22.51
N SER A 336 -2.25 -6.39 -23.19
CA SER A 336 -2.86 -6.37 -24.52
C SER A 336 -2.01 -6.99 -25.63
N ILE A 337 -0.70 -7.15 -25.40
CA ILE A 337 0.19 -7.81 -26.39
C ILE A 337 -0.04 -9.33 -26.45
N PHE A 338 -0.64 -9.93 -25.43
CA PHE A 338 -0.97 -11.36 -25.41
C PHE A 338 -2.35 -11.58 -26.04
N ILE A 339 -2.37 -11.86 -27.32
CA ILE A 339 -3.59 -12.24 -28.05
C ILE A 339 -3.92 -13.71 -27.75
N LYS A 340 -5.19 -14.01 -27.51
CA LYS A 340 -5.68 -15.38 -27.29
C LYS A 340 -5.70 -16.18 -28.57
#